data_74e073a50575220153bb9af1ab9a4243
#
_entry.id   74e073a50575220153bb9af1ab9a4243
#
_cell.length_a   1.000
_cell.length_b   1.000
_cell.length_c   1.000
_cell.angle_alpha   90.00
_cell.angle_beta   90.00
_cell.angle_gamma   90.00
#
_symmetry.space_group_name_H-M   'P 1'
#
loop_
_entity.id
_entity.type
_entity.pdbx_description
1 polymer ?
#
loop_
_entity_poly.entity_id
_entity_poly.type
_entity_poly.pdbx_seq_one_letter_code
_entity_poly.pdbx_strand_id
1 'polypeptide(L)'
;MRIEFVRNVQFTRLVKVDGRLREFNFRKLGGPNEGLFTVDVSDDRGNRILFRMKKEDSNWKIVPQQPLPGWVMEKESSFHELIEEEIK
;
A
#
# COMPACT_ATOMS: atom_id res chain seq x y z
N MET A 1 -6.44 -10.96 32.77
CA MET A 1 -5.95 -9.95 31.82
C MET A 1 -5.84 -10.55 30.44
N ARG A 2 -6.47 -9.95 29.50
CA ARG A 2 -6.47 -10.44 28.13
C ARG A 2 -5.39 -9.71 27.33
N ILE A 3 -4.47 -10.47 26.76
CA ILE A 3 -3.45 -9.90 25.92
C ILE A 3 -3.92 -9.98 24.48
N GLU A 4 -4.12 -8.85 23.87
CA GLU A 4 -4.46 -8.80 22.45
C GLU A 4 -3.19 -8.64 21.65
N PHE A 5 -2.92 -9.59 20.78
CA PHE A 5 -1.81 -9.46 19.84
C PHE A 5 -2.28 -8.66 18.64
N VAL A 6 -1.77 -7.45 18.53
CA VAL A 6 -1.99 -6.66 17.32
C VAL A 6 -1.04 -7.22 16.28
N ARG A 7 -1.61 -7.85 15.27
CA ARG A 7 -0.83 -8.43 14.19
C ARG A 7 -0.34 -7.30 13.29
N ASN A 8 0.98 -7.13 13.25
CA ASN A 8 1.57 -6.20 12.29
C ASN A 8 1.50 -6.81 10.90
N VAL A 9 0.66 -6.24 10.07
CA VAL A 9 0.57 -6.66 8.68
C VAL A 9 1.51 -5.79 7.87
N GLN A 10 2.57 -6.39 7.39
CA GLN A 10 3.46 -5.71 6.45
C GLN A 10 3.96 -6.76 5.45
N PHE A 11 4.04 -6.35 4.21
CA PHE A 11 4.47 -7.24 3.14
C PHE A 11 5.05 -6.44 1.99
N THR A 12 5.81 -7.13 1.16
CA THR A 12 6.44 -6.54 -0.02
C THR A 12 5.99 -7.29 -1.25
N ARG A 13 5.68 -6.56 -2.30
CA ARG A 13 5.30 -7.15 -3.59
C ARG A 13 6.03 -6.46 -4.73
N LEU A 14 6.39 -7.25 -5.72
CA LEU A 14 6.94 -6.72 -6.96
C LEU A 14 5.78 -6.44 -7.90
N VAL A 15 5.72 -5.21 -8.39
CA VAL A 15 4.69 -4.80 -9.34
C VAL A 15 5.39 -4.26 -10.58
N LYS A 16 4.98 -4.74 -11.74
CA LYS A 16 5.55 -4.28 -12.99
C LYS A 16 5.00 -2.92 -13.36
N VAL A 17 5.89 -1.96 -13.50
CA VAL A 17 5.55 -0.57 -13.84
C VAL A 17 6.47 -0.14 -14.96
N ASP A 18 5.90 0.28 -16.08
CA ASP A 18 6.65 0.73 -17.26
C ASP A 18 7.75 -0.25 -17.68
N GLY A 19 7.39 -1.55 -17.71
CA GLY A 19 8.30 -2.59 -18.11
C GLY A 19 9.34 -3.00 -17.07
N ARG A 20 9.30 -2.43 -15.87
CA ARG A 20 10.22 -2.74 -14.79
C ARG A 20 9.49 -3.24 -13.57
N LEU A 21 10.10 -4.22 -12.89
CA LEU A 21 9.59 -4.67 -11.60
C LEU A 21 10.07 -3.71 -10.52
N ARG A 22 9.12 -3.17 -9.77
CA ARG A 22 9.43 -2.30 -8.63
C ARG A 22 8.91 -2.92 -7.36
N GLU A 23 9.68 -2.77 -6.30
CA GLU A 23 9.35 -3.33 -4.99
C GLU A 23 8.51 -2.33 -4.22
N PHE A 24 7.26 -2.72 -3.93
CA PHE A 24 6.35 -1.90 -3.13
C PHE A 24 6.22 -2.52 -1.75
N ASN A 25 6.42 -1.70 -0.73
CA ASN A 25 6.31 -2.12 0.66
C ASN A 25 5.03 -1.61 1.25
N PHE A 26 4.23 -2.51 1.81
CA PHE A 26 2.93 -2.20 2.38
C PHE A 26 2.98 -2.42 3.88
N ARG A 27 2.44 -1.47 4.64
CA ARG A 27 2.35 -1.56 6.09
C ARG A 27 0.98 -1.10 6.55
N LYS A 28 0.29 -1.94 7.30
CA LYS A 28 -1.00 -1.57 7.86
C LYS A 28 -0.81 -0.60 9.02
N LEU A 29 -1.59 0.47 9.03
CA LEU A 29 -1.59 1.46 10.11
C LEU A 29 -2.86 1.30 10.93
N GLY A 30 -2.77 1.63 12.21
CA GLY A 30 -3.91 1.64 13.11
C GLY A 30 -4.38 0.28 13.57
N GLY A 31 -5.54 0.26 14.18
CA GLY A 31 -6.14 -0.96 14.73
C GLY A 31 -6.81 -1.82 13.66
N PRO A 32 -7.33 -2.99 14.06
CA PRO A 32 -7.92 -3.93 13.11
C PRO A 32 -9.13 -3.41 12.35
N ASN A 33 -9.79 -2.38 12.86
CA ASN A 33 -10.95 -1.79 12.20
C ASN A 33 -10.61 -0.57 11.35
N GLU A 34 -9.35 -0.17 11.32
CA GLU A 34 -8.93 0.96 10.52
C GLU A 34 -8.40 0.47 9.18
N GLY A 35 -9.09 0.80 8.13
CA GLY A 35 -8.67 0.43 6.79
C GLY A 35 -7.66 1.41 6.22
N LEU A 36 -6.42 1.34 6.69
CA LEU A 36 -5.37 2.27 6.28
C LEU A 36 -4.05 1.53 6.11
N PHE A 37 -3.41 1.74 4.97
CA PHE A 37 -2.07 1.23 4.67
C PHE A 37 -1.16 2.36 4.28
N THR A 38 0.11 2.24 4.64
CA THR A 38 1.18 3.07 4.09
C THR A 38 1.92 2.23 3.05
N VAL A 39 2.19 2.83 1.90
CA VAL A 39 2.90 2.15 0.82
C VAL A 39 4.10 2.99 0.44
N ASP A 40 5.24 2.35 0.24
CA ASP A 40 6.42 3.06 -0.23
C ASP A 40 7.10 2.29 -1.37
N VAL A 41 7.76 3.05 -2.22
CA VAL A 41 8.51 2.53 -3.37
C VAL A 41 9.62 3.52 -3.68
N SER A 42 10.73 3.03 -4.23
CA SER A 42 11.81 3.89 -4.68
C SER A 42 11.67 4.19 -6.17
N ASP A 43 11.93 5.43 -6.55
CA ASP A 43 11.97 5.80 -7.97
C ASP A 43 13.33 5.47 -8.59
N ASP A 44 13.51 5.84 -9.86
CA ASP A 44 14.76 5.52 -10.58
C ASP A 44 15.98 6.27 -10.05
N ARG A 45 15.76 7.32 -9.30
CA ARG A 45 16.84 8.11 -8.68
C ARG A 45 17.12 7.68 -7.24
N GLY A 46 16.41 6.66 -6.76
CA GLY A 46 16.56 6.21 -5.38
C GLY A 46 15.76 7.03 -4.37
N ASN A 47 14.93 7.96 -4.83
CA ASN A 47 14.07 8.73 -3.94
C ASN A 47 12.89 7.87 -3.50
N ARG A 48 12.58 7.94 -2.21
CA ARG A 48 11.47 7.18 -1.65
C ARG A 48 10.17 7.94 -1.88
N ILE A 49 9.21 7.26 -2.48
CA ILE A 49 7.86 7.76 -2.67
C ILE A 49 6.99 7.09 -1.63
N LEU A 50 6.30 7.88 -0.82
CA LEU A 50 5.44 7.37 0.25
C LEU A 50 4.02 7.87 0.01
N PHE A 51 3.06 6.96 0.11
CA PHE A 51 1.65 7.33 0.00
C PHE A 51 0.81 6.42 0.89
N ARG A 52 -0.44 6.81 1.09
CA ARG A 52 -1.37 6.04 1.91
C ARG A 52 -2.50 5.50 1.06
N MET A 53 -3.06 4.37 1.50
CA MET A 53 -4.24 3.79 0.90
C MET A 53 -5.28 3.59 1.97
N LYS A 54 -6.51 4.01 1.67
CA LYS A 54 -7.63 3.93 2.58
C LYS A 54 -8.73 3.09 1.96
N LYS A 55 -9.38 2.28 2.78
CA LYS A 55 -10.51 1.49 2.30
C LYS A 55 -11.78 2.34 2.29
N GLU A 56 -12.36 2.49 1.12
CA GLU A 56 -13.63 3.20 0.91
C GLU A 56 -14.54 2.32 0.07
N ASP A 57 -15.77 2.11 0.55
CA ASP A 57 -16.77 1.31 -0.19
C ASP A 57 -16.22 -0.02 -0.70
N SER A 58 -15.50 -0.73 0.17
CA SER A 58 -14.89 -2.03 -0.13
C SER A 58 -13.70 -1.97 -1.09
N ASN A 59 -13.26 -0.79 -1.47
CA ASN A 59 -12.09 -0.62 -2.34
C ASN A 59 -10.98 0.15 -1.65
N TRP A 60 -9.75 -0.29 -1.87
CA TRP A 60 -8.59 0.41 -1.37
C TRP A 60 -8.22 1.51 -2.36
N LYS A 61 -8.24 2.74 -1.89
CA LYS A 61 -7.99 3.93 -2.70
C LYS A 61 -6.75 4.65 -2.24
N ILE A 62 -5.99 5.19 -3.20
CA ILE A 62 -4.82 6.00 -2.88
C ILE A 62 -5.30 7.33 -2.32
N VAL A 63 -4.73 7.72 -1.18
CA VAL A 63 -4.96 9.03 -0.57
C VAL A 63 -3.68 9.84 -0.74
N PRO A 64 -3.58 10.66 -1.78
CA PRO A 64 -2.36 11.41 -2.03
C PRO A 64 -2.24 12.57 -1.06
N GLN A 65 -1.12 12.65 -0.37
CA GLN A 65 -0.78 13.77 0.50
C GLN A 65 0.14 14.75 -0.22
N GLN A 66 0.63 14.33 -1.37
CA GLN A 66 1.52 15.08 -2.24
C GLN A 66 1.31 14.58 -3.66
N PRO A 67 1.74 15.32 -4.67
CA PRO A 67 1.64 14.82 -6.04
C PRO A 67 2.40 13.52 -6.21
N LEU A 68 1.74 12.53 -6.80
CA LEU A 68 2.33 11.22 -7.05
C LEU A 68 2.56 11.04 -8.54
N PRO A 69 3.61 10.28 -8.93
CA PRO A 69 3.81 9.96 -10.33
C PRO A 69 2.62 9.21 -10.92
N GLY A 70 2.36 9.44 -12.20
CA GLY A 70 1.26 8.75 -12.89
C GLY A 70 1.37 7.25 -12.82
N TRP A 71 2.59 6.70 -12.87
CA TRP A 71 2.78 5.26 -12.80
C TRP A 71 2.39 4.66 -11.43
N VAL A 72 2.33 5.47 -10.37
CA VAL A 72 1.78 5.04 -9.08
C VAL A 72 0.26 5.06 -9.15
N MET A 73 -0.32 6.16 -9.60
CA MET A 73 -1.77 6.32 -9.64
C MET A 73 -2.44 5.27 -10.53
N GLU A 74 -1.80 4.91 -11.62
CA GLU A 74 -2.32 3.90 -12.54
C GLU A 74 -2.43 2.50 -11.95
N LYS A 75 -1.72 2.23 -10.86
CA LYS A 75 -1.69 0.91 -10.24
C LYS A 75 -2.61 0.78 -9.02
N GLU A 76 -3.48 1.74 -8.81
CA GLU A 76 -4.40 1.72 -7.66
C GLU A 76 -5.19 0.42 -7.56
N SER A 77 -5.77 -0.06 -8.65
CA SER A 77 -6.53 -1.30 -8.64
C SER A 77 -5.66 -2.53 -8.35
N SER A 78 -4.42 -2.52 -8.84
CA SER A 78 -3.48 -3.59 -8.54
C SER A 78 -3.14 -3.62 -7.05
N PHE A 79 -2.92 -2.45 -6.45
CA PHE A 79 -2.64 -2.35 -5.03
C PHE A 79 -3.84 -2.83 -4.21
N HIS A 80 -5.04 -2.50 -4.63
CA HIS A 80 -6.25 -2.98 -3.98
C HIS A 80 -6.27 -4.51 -3.93
N GLU A 81 -6.02 -5.16 -5.07
CA GLU A 81 -6.00 -6.62 -5.14
C GLU A 81 -4.93 -7.24 -4.26
N LEU A 82 -3.74 -6.64 -4.23
CA LEU A 82 -2.64 -7.14 -3.41
C LEU A 82 -2.96 -7.05 -1.91
N ILE A 83 -3.55 -5.94 -1.49
CA ILE A 83 -3.95 -5.76 -0.09
C ILE A 83 -5.04 -6.76 0.28
N GLU A 84 -6.08 -6.89 -0.55
CA GLU A 84 -7.17 -7.83 -0.28
C GLU A 84 -6.66 -9.26 -0.19
N GLU A 85 -5.71 -9.63 -1.04
CA GLU A 85 -5.12 -10.96 -1.03
C GLU A 85 -4.37 -11.23 0.28
N GLU A 86 -3.66 -10.24 0.81
CA GLU A 86 -2.88 -10.40 2.03
C GLU A 86 -3.72 -10.42 3.30
N ILE A 87 -4.82 -9.68 3.33
CA ILE A 87 -5.62 -9.55 4.55
C ILE A 87 -6.79 -10.52 4.64
N LYS A 88 -6.94 -11.38 3.66
CA LYS A 88 -7.98 -12.42 3.70
C LYS A 88 -7.74 -13.42 4.79
#